data_c6f8c2c1f539f6206bacf2d7ed3f5558
#
_entry.id   c6f8c2c1f539f6206bacf2d7ed3f5558
#
_cell.length_a   1.000
_cell.length_b   1.000
_cell.length_c   1.000
_cell.angle_alpha   90.00
_cell.angle_beta   90.00
_cell.angle_gamma   90.00
#
_symmetry.space_group_name_H-M   'P 1'
#
loop_
_entity.id
_entity.type
_entity.pdbx_description
1 polymer ?
#
loop_
_entity_poly.entity_id
_entity_poly.type
_entity_poly.pdbx_seq_one_letter_code
_entity_poly.pdbx_strand_id
1 'polypeptide(L)'
;GTAEGVDKSMVEQNINVMPYIVANSDITSATMPVVFGYYGQTMNDFDLIEHRQNGEAIVLFEMDPSEKRQDWIEDEVTEWITIELSQEEVEQVQQLILQTSDLEFVFKGKYLDYQAPISTLERDLLIMMFEIYQSIVK
;
A
#
# COMPACT_ATOMS: atom_id res chain seq x y z
N GLY A 1 -7.91 4.46 -12.67
CA GLY A 1 -7.44 5.34 -11.63
C GLY A 1 -6.03 5.78 -11.86
N THR A 2 -5.62 6.77 -11.16
CA THR A 2 -4.27 7.29 -11.20
C THR A 2 -3.59 7.02 -9.87
N ALA A 3 -2.26 7.07 -9.83
CA ALA A 3 -1.51 6.93 -8.59
C ALA A 3 -1.71 8.12 -7.64
N GLU A 4 -2.44 9.14 -8.05
CA GLU A 4 -2.68 10.34 -7.26
C GLU A 4 -3.83 10.22 -6.27
N GLY A 5 -4.69 9.21 -6.45
CA GLY A 5 -5.83 9.04 -5.58
C GLY A 5 -6.30 7.61 -5.51
N VAL A 6 -7.27 7.35 -4.64
CA VAL A 6 -7.85 6.03 -4.47
C VAL A 6 -8.77 5.74 -5.66
N ASP A 7 -8.54 4.62 -6.29
CA ASP A 7 -9.43 4.09 -7.31
C ASP A 7 -10.72 3.63 -6.62
N LYS A 8 -11.86 3.97 -7.18
CA LYS A 8 -13.15 3.50 -6.65
C LYS A 8 -13.21 1.99 -6.51
N SER A 9 -12.56 1.27 -7.41
CA SER A 9 -12.53 -0.19 -7.35
C SER A 9 -11.82 -0.71 -6.09
N MET A 10 -10.87 0.03 -5.54
CA MET A 10 -10.23 -0.33 -4.27
C MET A 10 -11.23 -0.34 -3.14
N VAL A 11 -12.05 0.72 -3.05
CA VAL A 11 -13.05 0.85 -1.99
C VAL A 11 -14.12 -0.22 -2.13
N GLU A 12 -14.64 -0.42 -3.34
CA GLU A 12 -15.69 -1.41 -3.61
C GLU A 12 -15.25 -2.84 -3.35
N GLN A 13 -13.96 -3.15 -3.54
CA GLN A 13 -13.40 -4.48 -3.36
C GLN A 13 -12.66 -4.65 -2.04
N ASN A 14 -12.69 -3.65 -1.16
CA ASN A 14 -11.97 -3.64 0.11
C ASN A 14 -10.46 -3.85 -0.07
N ILE A 15 -9.89 -3.23 -1.09
CA ILE A 15 -8.45 -3.28 -1.35
C ILE A 15 -7.77 -2.16 -0.57
N ASN A 16 -6.80 -2.51 0.27
CA ASN A 16 -6.05 -1.56 1.08
C ASN A 16 -4.67 -1.23 0.50
N VAL A 17 -4.18 -2.04 -0.43
CA VAL A 17 -2.85 -1.88 -1.02
C VAL A 17 -2.96 -2.11 -2.52
N MET A 18 -2.59 -1.12 -3.33
CA MET A 18 -2.67 -1.23 -4.79
C MET A 18 -1.35 -0.77 -5.42
N PRO A 19 -0.64 -1.65 -6.12
CA PRO A 19 0.58 -1.27 -6.82
C PRO A 19 0.29 -0.70 -8.20
N TYR A 20 1.16 0.21 -8.64
CA TYR A 20 1.14 0.76 -9.99
C TYR A 20 2.57 0.75 -10.53
N ILE A 21 2.70 0.68 -11.85
CA ILE A 21 3.99 0.86 -12.53
C ILE A 21 3.85 2.07 -13.45
N VAL A 22 4.79 3.00 -13.31
CA VAL A 22 4.90 4.14 -14.21
C VAL A 22 6.21 3.99 -14.96
N ALA A 23 6.12 3.71 -16.26
CA ALA A 23 7.28 3.48 -17.10
C ALA A 23 7.42 4.60 -18.14
N ASN A 24 8.66 4.83 -18.59
CA ASN A 24 8.89 5.72 -19.72
C ASN A 24 8.39 5.06 -21.02
N SER A 25 8.33 5.85 -22.10
CA SER A 25 7.79 5.37 -23.39
C SER A 25 8.56 4.19 -23.97
N ASP A 26 9.86 4.09 -23.68
CA ASP A 26 10.71 3.02 -24.19
C ASP A 26 10.73 1.79 -23.28
N ILE A 27 10.09 1.87 -22.15
CA ILE A 27 10.04 0.81 -21.12
C ILE A 27 11.47 0.39 -20.71
N THR A 28 12.35 1.38 -20.54
CA THR A 28 13.72 1.19 -20.06
C THR A 28 13.92 1.65 -18.63
N SER A 29 12.98 2.41 -18.11
CA SER A 29 12.96 2.83 -16.71
C SER A 29 11.53 2.84 -16.19
N ALA A 30 11.39 2.66 -14.89
CA ALA A 30 10.07 2.63 -14.25
C ALA A 30 10.19 3.07 -12.80
N THR A 31 9.07 3.53 -12.26
CA THR A 31 8.87 3.74 -10.83
C THR A 31 7.76 2.83 -10.34
N MET A 32 7.74 2.58 -9.02
CA MET A 32 6.80 1.65 -8.41
C MET A 32 6.00 2.33 -7.30
N PRO A 33 5.04 3.19 -7.65
CA PRO A 33 4.15 3.75 -6.64
C PRO A 33 3.17 2.70 -6.13
N VAL A 34 2.96 2.69 -4.83
CA VAL A 34 1.99 1.81 -4.18
C VAL A 34 1.06 2.70 -3.36
N VAL A 35 -0.24 2.53 -3.58
CA VAL A 35 -1.26 3.25 -2.83
C VAL A 35 -1.68 2.41 -1.63
N PHE A 36 -1.57 2.99 -0.44
CA PHE A 36 -2.09 2.40 0.79
C PHE A 36 -3.33 3.20 1.18
N GLY A 37 -4.45 2.52 1.35
CA GLY A 37 -5.72 3.17 1.63
C GLY A 37 -6.47 2.52 2.77
N TYR A 38 -7.03 3.38 3.62
CA TYR A 38 -7.96 3.01 4.67
C TYR A 38 -9.31 3.65 4.40
N TYR A 39 -10.38 2.93 4.64
CA TYR A 39 -11.71 3.48 4.55
C TYR A 39 -12.58 2.85 5.65
N GLY A 40 -13.41 3.70 6.24
CA GLY A 40 -14.25 3.30 7.35
C GLY A 40 -15.13 4.45 7.82
N GLN A 41 -15.82 4.24 8.93
CA GLN A 41 -16.69 5.25 9.51
C GLN A 41 -15.97 6.16 10.50
N THR A 42 -14.85 5.70 11.03
CA THR A 42 -14.04 6.45 11.98
C THR A 42 -12.72 6.82 11.34
N MET A 43 -12.31 8.08 11.48
CA MET A 43 -11.02 8.52 11.00
C MET A 43 -9.90 7.71 11.66
N ASN A 44 -8.95 7.26 10.87
CA ASN A 44 -7.75 6.58 11.36
C ASN A 44 -6.62 7.57 11.62
N ASP A 45 -6.37 8.47 10.68
CA ASP A 45 -5.28 9.46 10.67
C ASP A 45 -3.93 8.78 10.87
N PHE A 46 -3.63 7.82 9.99
CA PHE A 46 -2.40 7.04 10.08
C PHE A 46 -1.18 7.84 9.62
N ASP A 47 -0.07 7.60 10.31
CA ASP A 47 1.25 8.16 9.96
C ASP A 47 2.32 7.07 9.90
N LEU A 48 1.95 5.83 10.25
CA LEU A 48 2.82 4.67 10.16
C LEU A 48 2.06 3.52 9.53
N ILE A 49 2.77 2.76 8.70
CA ILE A 49 2.30 1.46 8.24
C ILE A 49 3.28 0.43 8.79
N GLU A 50 2.73 -0.49 9.57
CA GLU A 50 3.49 -1.59 10.13
C GLU A 50 3.06 -2.89 9.49
N HIS A 51 3.86 -3.92 9.64
CA HIS A 51 3.44 -5.28 9.35
C HIS A 51 3.58 -6.13 10.60
N ARG A 52 2.77 -7.16 10.69
CA ARG A 52 2.87 -8.14 11.78
C ARG A 52 3.51 -9.41 11.28
N GLN A 53 4.49 -9.86 12.03
CA GLN A 53 5.20 -11.10 11.77
C GLN A 53 5.44 -11.78 13.11
N ASN A 54 4.91 -12.99 13.28
CA ASN A 54 5.04 -13.76 14.53
C ASN A 54 4.56 -13.00 15.77
N GLY A 55 3.50 -12.20 15.62
CA GLY A 55 2.94 -11.42 16.71
C GLY A 55 3.66 -10.09 16.98
N GLU A 56 4.78 -9.83 16.31
CA GLU A 56 5.50 -8.57 16.47
C GLU A 56 5.08 -7.57 15.39
N ALA A 57 4.94 -6.32 15.80
CA ALA A 57 4.68 -5.21 14.89
C ALA A 57 6.03 -4.57 14.51
N ILE A 58 6.31 -4.50 13.22
CA ILE A 58 7.54 -3.92 12.69
C ILE A 58 7.16 -2.76 11.77
N VAL A 59 7.77 -1.60 11.96
CA VAL A 59 7.51 -0.42 11.13
C VAL A 59 7.98 -0.70 9.71
N LEU A 60 7.10 -0.54 8.75
CA LEU A 60 7.40 -0.70 7.34
C LEU A 60 7.63 0.66 6.69
N PHE A 61 6.72 1.62 6.93
CA PHE A 61 6.83 2.96 6.38
C PHE A 61 6.40 3.99 7.42
N GLU A 62 7.19 5.07 7.53
CA GLU A 62 6.79 6.30 8.21
C GLU A 62 6.49 7.32 7.13
N MET A 63 5.47 8.14 7.36
CA MET A 63 5.07 9.12 6.37
C MET A 63 4.79 10.47 7.02
N ASP A 64 5.03 11.53 6.26
CA ASP A 64 4.62 12.87 6.65
C ASP A 64 3.09 12.95 6.51
N PRO A 65 2.36 13.32 7.57
CA PRO A 65 0.90 13.45 7.48
C PRO A 65 0.43 14.39 6.37
N SER A 66 1.25 15.36 5.96
CA SER A 66 0.91 16.27 4.88
C SER A 66 0.83 15.61 3.51
N GLU A 67 1.45 14.45 3.34
CA GLU A 67 1.42 13.70 2.08
C GLU A 67 0.18 12.82 1.96
N LYS A 68 -0.50 12.60 3.06
CA LYS A 68 -1.71 11.78 3.08
C LYS A 68 -2.90 12.61 2.62
N ARG A 69 -3.79 11.97 1.88
CA ARG A 69 -5.04 12.56 1.42
C ARG A 69 -6.22 11.95 2.13
N GLN A 70 -7.30 12.70 2.22
CA GLN A 70 -8.48 12.30 2.96
C GLN A 70 -9.71 12.87 2.28
N ASP A 71 -10.77 12.05 2.22
CA ASP A 71 -12.05 12.47 1.67
C ASP A 71 -13.18 11.86 2.48
N TRP A 72 -14.23 12.64 2.70
CA TRP A 72 -15.44 12.20 3.38
C TRP A 72 -16.58 12.15 2.38
N ILE A 73 -17.26 11.01 2.31
CA ILE A 73 -18.48 10.85 1.53
C ILE A 73 -19.53 10.37 2.52
N GLU A 74 -20.48 11.24 2.85
CA GLU A 74 -21.49 11.00 3.89
C GLU A 74 -20.80 10.67 5.22
N ASP A 75 -21.03 9.50 5.77
CA ASP A 75 -20.47 9.07 7.07
C ASP A 75 -19.19 8.25 6.93
N GLU A 76 -18.65 8.13 5.72
CA GLU A 76 -17.48 7.31 5.46
C GLU A 76 -16.28 8.17 5.09
N VAL A 77 -15.14 7.83 5.66
CA VAL A 77 -13.87 8.49 5.35
C VAL A 77 -12.97 7.54 4.55
N THR A 78 -12.31 8.11 3.55
CA THR A 78 -11.23 7.45 2.82
C THR A 78 -9.95 8.22 3.09
N GLU A 79 -8.93 7.52 3.55
CA GLU A 79 -7.59 8.09 3.77
C GLU A 79 -6.60 7.28 2.97
N TRP A 80 -5.71 7.95 2.23
CA TRP A 80 -4.74 7.22 1.43
C TRP A 80 -3.44 7.99 1.26
N ILE A 81 -2.40 7.25 0.97
CA ILE A 81 -1.09 7.79 0.62
C ILE A 81 -0.51 6.96 -0.52
N THR A 82 0.24 7.61 -1.38
CA THR A 82 1.00 6.94 -2.43
C THR A 82 2.47 6.99 -2.05
N ILE A 83 3.08 5.83 -1.95
CA ILE A 83 4.51 5.70 -1.62
C ILE A 83 5.22 5.15 -2.85
N GLU A 84 6.18 5.91 -3.39
CA GLU A 84 7.01 5.43 -4.48
C GLU A 84 8.12 4.56 -3.89
N LEU A 85 8.07 3.25 -4.14
CA LEU A 85 9.03 2.32 -3.58
C LEU A 85 10.35 2.36 -4.37
N SER A 86 11.46 2.41 -3.66
CA SER A 86 12.78 2.20 -4.24
C SER A 86 12.96 0.73 -4.61
N GLN A 87 13.99 0.43 -5.40
CA GLN A 87 14.31 -0.96 -5.73
C GLN A 87 14.55 -1.79 -4.47
N GLU A 88 15.23 -1.22 -3.49
CA GLU A 88 15.49 -1.89 -2.22
C GLU A 88 14.20 -2.16 -1.46
N GLU A 89 13.29 -1.18 -1.42
CA GLU A 89 12.00 -1.35 -0.76
C GLU A 89 11.12 -2.39 -1.46
N VAL A 90 11.16 -2.44 -2.79
CA VAL A 90 10.46 -3.47 -3.55
C VAL A 90 10.97 -4.86 -3.15
N GLU A 91 12.28 -5.04 -3.06
CA GLU A 91 12.88 -6.31 -2.64
C GLU A 91 12.47 -6.68 -1.21
N GLN A 92 12.47 -5.72 -0.30
CA GLN A 92 12.08 -5.94 1.09
C GLN A 92 10.62 -6.38 1.20
N VAL A 93 9.72 -5.68 0.54
CA VAL A 93 8.29 -6.02 0.58
C VAL A 93 8.05 -7.36 -0.11
N GLN A 94 8.72 -7.62 -1.22
CA GLN A 94 8.60 -8.89 -1.93
C GLN A 94 9.02 -10.06 -1.04
N GLN A 95 10.15 -9.96 -0.36
CA GLN A 95 10.61 -10.99 0.57
C GLN A 95 9.63 -11.20 1.71
N LEU A 96 9.11 -10.10 2.25
CA LEU A 96 8.12 -10.14 3.32
C LEU A 96 6.87 -10.93 2.88
N ILE A 97 6.36 -10.65 1.69
CA ILE A 97 5.18 -11.33 1.15
C ILE A 97 5.47 -12.83 0.94
N LEU A 98 6.63 -13.16 0.41
CA LEU A 98 6.98 -14.55 0.11
C LEU A 98 7.25 -15.37 1.37
N GLN A 99 7.73 -14.74 2.43
CA GLN A 99 8.11 -15.42 3.67
C GLN A 99 7.00 -15.48 4.72
N THR A 100 5.95 -14.69 4.56
CA THR A 100 4.89 -14.54 5.58
C THR A 100 3.54 -14.92 4.99
N SER A 101 3.02 -16.09 5.34
CA SER A 101 1.74 -16.57 4.80
C SER A 101 0.54 -15.74 5.27
N ASP A 102 0.59 -15.25 6.52
CA ASP A 102 -0.50 -14.48 7.13
C ASP A 102 -0.09 -13.02 7.30
N LEU A 103 0.43 -12.43 6.23
CA LEU A 103 0.88 -11.05 6.27
C LEU A 103 -0.29 -10.12 6.52
N GLU A 104 -0.08 -9.20 7.46
CA GLU A 104 -1.06 -8.20 7.84
C GLU A 104 -0.37 -6.85 7.90
N PHE A 105 -0.94 -5.88 7.19
CA PHE A 105 -0.51 -4.49 7.35
C PHE A 105 -1.32 -3.86 8.47
N VAL A 106 -0.71 -2.97 9.21
CA VAL A 106 -1.38 -2.23 10.28
C VAL A 106 -1.21 -0.75 10.01
N PHE A 107 -2.32 -0.06 9.84
CA PHE A 107 -2.35 1.38 9.66
C PHE A 107 -2.44 2.00 11.05
N LYS A 108 -1.31 2.47 11.57
CA LYS A 108 -1.20 3.02 12.92
C LYS A 108 -1.66 4.46 12.91
N GLY A 109 -2.81 4.70 13.47
CA GLY A 109 -3.44 6.01 13.44
C GLY A 109 -3.52 6.69 14.78
N LYS A 110 -3.82 7.99 14.72
CA LYS A 110 -4.02 8.80 15.91
C LYS A 110 -5.29 8.40 16.67
N TYR A 111 -6.33 7.99 15.93
CA TYR A 111 -7.64 7.71 16.51
C TYR A 111 -7.92 6.21 16.66
N LEU A 112 -7.40 5.41 15.74
CA LEU A 112 -7.52 3.96 15.83
C LEU A 112 -6.40 3.31 15.01
N ASP A 113 -6.13 2.04 15.28
CA ASP A 113 -5.25 1.21 14.47
C ASP A 113 -6.13 0.30 13.61
N TYR A 114 -5.82 0.20 12.33
CA TYR A 114 -6.56 -0.65 11.43
C TYR A 114 -5.69 -1.79 10.93
N GLN A 115 -6.15 -3.02 11.18
CA GLN A 115 -5.46 -4.23 10.73
C GLN A 115 -6.03 -4.64 9.37
N ALA A 116 -5.16 -4.72 8.38
CA ALA A 116 -5.52 -5.07 7.02
C ALA A 116 -4.79 -6.34 6.59
N PRO A 117 -5.40 -7.52 6.81
CA PRO A 117 -4.82 -8.76 6.28
C PRO A 117 -4.73 -8.67 4.77
N ILE A 118 -3.59 -9.06 4.22
CA ILE A 118 -3.43 -9.05 2.77
C ILE A 118 -4.31 -10.12 2.15
N SER A 119 -5.13 -9.73 1.18
CA SER A 119 -5.95 -10.68 0.44
C SER A 119 -5.12 -11.41 -0.60
N THR A 120 -5.63 -12.54 -1.10
CA THR A 120 -4.98 -13.27 -2.19
C THR A 120 -4.81 -12.37 -3.42
N LEU A 121 -5.84 -11.58 -3.73
CA LEU A 121 -5.78 -10.65 -4.85
C LEU A 121 -4.67 -9.62 -4.68
N GLU A 122 -4.58 -8.99 -3.50
CA GLU A 122 -3.55 -8.01 -3.21
C GLU A 122 -2.15 -8.63 -3.28
N ARG A 123 -2.00 -9.82 -2.71
CA ARG A 123 -0.74 -10.55 -2.73
C ARG A 123 -0.28 -10.84 -4.16
N ASP A 124 -1.18 -11.37 -4.98
CA ASP A 124 -0.86 -11.75 -6.35
C ASP A 124 -0.53 -10.51 -7.20
N LEU A 125 -1.27 -9.43 -7.01
CA LEU A 125 -1.01 -8.17 -7.72
C LEU A 125 0.36 -7.60 -7.35
N LEU A 126 0.68 -7.57 -6.07
CA LEU A 126 1.98 -7.04 -5.62
C LEU A 126 3.13 -7.86 -6.19
N ILE A 127 3.05 -9.18 -6.11
CA ILE A 127 4.11 -10.07 -6.63
C ILE A 127 4.26 -9.88 -8.14
N MET A 128 3.16 -9.89 -8.87
CA MET A 128 3.19 -9.72 -10.33
C MET A 128 3.80 -8.38 -10.71
N MET A 129 3.35 -7.30 -10.09
CA MET A 129 3.82 -5.95 -10.40
C MET A 129 5.29 -5.75 -10.02
N PHE A 130 5.72 -6.31 -8.90
CA PHE A 130 7.12 -6.27 -8.51
C PHE A 130 8.03 -7.01 -9.50
N GLU A 131 7.60 -8.16 -10.00
CA GLU A 131 8.35 -8.92 -11.00
C GLU A 131 8.47 -8.13 -12.32
N ILE A 132 7.38 -7.50 -12.76
CA ILE A 132 7.41 -6.65 -13.96
C ILE A 132 8.36 -5.47 -13.76
N TYR A 133 8.23 -4.78 -12.64
CA TYR A 133 9.11 -3.66 -12.31
C TYR A 133 10.59 -4.08 -12.34
N GLN A 134 10.92 -5.17 -11.66
CA GLN A 134 12.28 -5.68 -11.61
C GLN A 134 12.82 -6.05 -12.99
N SER A 135 11.97 -6.52 -13.89
CA SER A 135 12.39 -6.86 -15.25
C SER A 135 12.72 -5.61 -16.07
N ILE A 136 12.14 -4.47 -15.72
CA ILE A 136 12.40 -3.20 -16.42
C ILE A 136 13.67 -2.53 -15.90
N VAL A 137 13.87 -2.51 -14.58
CA VAL A 137 14.93 -1.71 -13.95
C VAL A 137 16.25 -2.46 -13.78
N LYS A 138 16.28 -3.73 -14.07
CA LYS A 138 17.52 -4.53 -13.99
C LYS A 138 18.37 -4.40 -15.23
#